data_8505dc33c5ce94edf3f58f5f777021d7
#
_entry.id   8505dc33c5ce94edf3f58f5f777021d7
#
_cell.length_a   1.000
_cell.length_b   1.000
_cell.length_c   1.000
_cell.angle_alpha   90.00
_cell.angle_beta   90.00
_cell.angle_gamma   90.00
#
_symmetry.space_group_name_H-M   'P 1'
#
loop_
_entity.id
_entity.type
_entity.pdbx_description
1 polymer ?
#
loop_
_entity_poly.entity_id
_entity_poly.type
_entity_poly.pdbx_seq_one_letter_code
_entity_poly.pdbx_strand_id
1 'polypeptide(L)'
;PPETKYYPCAVHTGEVNLNQLAAIVASRSTVSRVDCYGVIIGLTQAISESLAAGRIVKIDDLGTFQITLQGLPANSPDDLGKSNIKGAKIIYKPSRDMKSTLRQLTYKRIR
;
A
#
# COMPACT_ATOMS: atom_id res chain seq x y z
N PRO A 1 -0.66 -18.65 35.86
CA PRO A 1 -0.74 -18.68 34.41
C PRO A 1 -0.81 -17.29 33.83
N PRO A 2 -0.25 -17.09 32.63
CA PRO A 2 -0.36 -15.80 32.00
C PRO A 2 -1.82 -15.48 31.66
N GLU A 3 -2.18 -14.23 31.80
CA GLU A 3 -3.51 -13.79 31.43
C GLU A 3 -3.71 -13.88 29.93
N THR A 4 -4.84 -14.42 29.51
CA THR A 4 -5.20 -14.45 28.10
C THR A 4 -5.78 -13.09 27.71
N LYS A 5 -5.17 -12.49 26.70
CA LYS A 5 -5.64 -11.21 26.16
C LYS A 5 -6.29 -11.42 24.81
N TYR A 6 -7.33 -10.67 24.54
CA TYR A 6 -8.08 -10.71 23.31
C TYR A 6 -7.93 -9.38 22.58
N TYR A 7 -7.55 -9.42 21.32
CA TYR A 7 -7.33 -8.24 20.52
C TYR A 7 -8.29 -8.20 19.32
N PRO A 8 -8.76 -7.01 18.94
CA PRO A 8 -9.53 -6.90 17.72
C PRO A 8 -8.71 -7.37 16.52
N CYS A 9 -9.35 -8.04 15.60
CA CYS A 9 -8.71 -8.58 14.42
C CYS A 9 -9.62 -8.36 13.22
N ALA A 10 -9.03 -7.96 12.09
CA ALA A 10 -9.80 -7.80 10.86
C ALA A 10 -10.13 -9.18 10.28
N VAL A 11 -11.38 -9.36 9.88
CA VAL A 11 -11.84 -10.55 9.18
C VAL A 11 -12.22 -10.15 7.77
N HIS A 12 -11.56 -10.76 6.79
CA HIS A 12 -11.78 -10.42 5.39
C HIS A 12 -12.85 -11.31 4.79
N THR A 13 -13.72 -10.72 3.97
CA THR A 13 -14.83 -11.43 3.31
C THR A 13 -14.46 -11.93 1.92
N GLY A 14 -13.26 -11.65 1.45
CA GLY A 14 -12.78 -12.11 0.15
C GLY A 14 -11.74 -11.16 -0.42
N GLU A 15 -11.43 -11.38 -1.68
CA GLU A 15 -10.47 -10.58 -2.40
C GLU A 15 -11.11 -9.99 -3.66
N VAL A 16 -10.66 -8.81 -4.05
CA VAL A 16 -11.01 -8.19 -5.32
C VAL A 16 -9.73 -8.12 -6.14
N ASN A 17 -9.71 -8.75 -7.31
CA ASN A 17 -8.54 -8.76 -8.16
C ASN A 17 -8.55 -7.60 -9.15
N LEU A 18 -7.46 -7.46 -9.91
CA LEU A 18 -7.30 -6.37 -10.86
C LEU A 18 -8.37 -6.39 -11.95
N ASN A 19 -8.75 -7.58 -12.43
CA ASN A 19 -9.80 -7.71 -13.44
C ASN A 19 -11.15 -7.17 -12.94
N GLN A 20 -11.48 -7.48 -11.69
CA GLN A 20 -12.71 -7.01 -11.05
C GLN A 20 -12.68 -5.50 -10.83
N LEU A 21 -11.54 -4.96 -10.39
CA LEU A 21 -11.38 -3.51 -10.24
C LEU A 21 -11.51 -2.80 -11.58
N ALA A 22 -10.88 -3.34 -12.64
CA ALA A 22 -10.97 -2.78 -13.97
C ALA A 22 -12.43 -2.76 -14.48
N ALA A 23 -13.18 -3.81 -14.19
CA ALA A 23 -14.59 -3.88 -14.56
C ALA A 23 -15.42 -2.80 -13.83
N ILE A 24 -15.14 -2.60 -12.55
CA ILE A 24 -15.83 -1.56 -11.77
C ILE A 24 -15.53 -0.17 -12.33
N VAL A 25 -14.27 0.13 -12.61
CA VAL A 25 -13.87 1.42 -13.18
C VAL A 25 -14.50 1.62 -14.55
N ALA A 26 -14.48 0.58 -15.39
CA ALA A 26 -15.09 0.65 -16.72
C ALA A 26 -16.61 0.94 -16.64
N SER A 27 -17.31 0.39 -15.66
CA SER A 27 -18.74 0.62 -15.47
C SER A 27 -19.07 2.07 -15.10
N ARG A 28 -18.08 2.80 -14.57
CA ARG A 28 -18.24 4.18 -14.10
C ARG A 28 -17.55 5.21 -15.00
N SER A 29 -17.03 4.77 -16.14
CA SER A 29 -16.29 5.64 -17.05
C SER A 29 -16.62 5.30 -18.49
N THR A 30 -16.03 6.05 -19.42
CA THR A 30 -16.15 5.78 -20.86
C THR A 30 -15.06 4.83 -21.36
N VAL A 31 -14.18 4.38 -20.48
CA VAL A 31 -13.04 3.54 -20.82
C VAL A 31 -13.43 2.07 -20.72
N SER A 32 -13.00 1.27 -21.68
CA SER A 32 -13.28 -0.16 -21.68
C SER A 32 -12.54 -0.88 -20.54
N ARG A 33 -13.03 -2.07 -20.16
CA ARG A 33 -12.37 -2.88 -19.14
C ARG A 33 -10.93 -3.23 -19.50
N VAL A 34 -10.68 -3.54 -20.77
CA VAL A 34 -9.34 -3.89 -21.26
C VAL A 34 -8.40 -2.68 -21.13
N ASP A 35 -8.88 -1.51 -21.50
CA ASP A 35 -8.07 -0.29 -21.40
C ASP A 35 -7.82 0.10 -19.94
N CYS A 36 -8.82 -0.04 -19.07
CA CYS A 36 -8.66 0.18 -17.63
C CYS A 36 -7.59 -0.77 -17.05
N TYR A 37 -7.64 -2.04 -17.42
CA TYR A 37 -6.66 -3.03 -16.99
C TYR A 37 -5.25 -2.61 -17.43
N GLY A 38 -5.09 -2.23 -18.69
CA GLY A 38 -3.80 -1.78 -19.24
C GLY A 38 -3.27 -0.53 -18.54
N VAL A 39 -4.14 0.42 -18.25
CA VAL A 39 -3.75 1.66 -17.54
C VAL A 39 -3.26 1.34 -16.13
N ILE A 40 -3.95 0.46 -15.41
CA ILE A 40 -3.54 0.08 -14.05
C ILE A 40 -2.19 -0.65 -14.07
N ILE A 41 -1.98 -1.55 -15.03
CA ILE A 41 -0.69 -2.23 -15.19
C ILE A 41 0.42 -1.21 -15.47
N GLY A 42 0.18 -0.28 -16.39
CA GLY A 42 1.15 0.76 -16.72
C GLY A 42 1.46 1.67 -15.53
N LEU A 43 0.44 2.02 -14.76
CA LEU A 43 0.61 2.82 -13.55
C LEU A 43 1.48 2.08 -12.52
N THR A 44 1.23 0.79 -12.33
CA THR A 44 2.01 -0.04 -11.42
C THR A 44 3.48 -0.06 -11.80
N GLN A 45 3.77 -0.21 -13.09
CA GLN A 45 5.15 -0.20 -13.59
C GLN A 45 5.80 1.16 -13.38
N ALA A 46 5.08 2.25 -13.67
CA ALA A 46 5.59 3.60 -13.47
C ALA A 46 5.89 3.89 -12.01
N ILE A 47 5.04 3.44 -11.10
CA ILE A 47 5.27 3.56 -9.66
C ILE A 47 6.53 2.80 -9.26
N SER A 48 6.67 1.57 -9.71
CA SER A 48 7.82 0.72 -9.41
C SER A 48 9.14 1.36 -9.89
N GLU A 49 9.15 1.86 -11.10
CA GLU A 49 10.32 2.52 -11.67
C GLU A 49 10.69 3.80 -10.92
N SER A 50 9.69 4.58 -10.53
CA SER A 50 9.90 5.82 -9.78
C SER A 50 10.48 5.53 -8.39
N LEU A 51 9.96 4.51 -7.71
CA LEU A 51 10.47 4.10 -6.41
C LEU A 51 11.91 3.58 -6.52
N ALA A 52 12.21 2.82 -7.57
CA ALA A 52 13.56 2.32 -7.80
C ALA A 52 14.55 3.47 -8.06
N ALA A 53 14.08 4.58 -8.60
CA ALA A 53 14.89 5.78 -8.80
C ALA A 53 15.03 6.64 -7.55
N GLY A 54 14.50 6.20 -6.41
CA GLY A 54 14.58 6.90 -5.15
C GLY A 54 13.56 8.01 -4.95
N ARG A 55 12.50 8.01 -5.74
CA ARG A 55 11.46 9.05 -5.65
C ARG A 55 10.32 8.63 -4.74
N ILE A 56 9.66 9.63 -4.17
CA ILE A 56 8.38 9.44 -3.49
C ILE A 56 7.29 9.60 -4.55
N VAL A 57 6.39 8.63 -4.62
CA VAL A 57 5.25 8.69 -5.55
C VAL A 57 4.02 9.16 -4.81
N LYS A 58 3.50 10.30 -5.21
CA LYS A 58 2.33 10.90 -4.58
C LYS A 58 1.18 10.95 -5.58
N ILE A 59 0.08 10.29 -5.25
CA ILE A 59 -1.16 10.30 -6.01
C ILE A 59 -2.23 10.88 -5.10
N ASP A 60 -2.72 12.07 -5.44
CA ASP A 60 -3.53 12.89 -4.51
C ASP A 60 -4.72 12.14 -3.89
N ASP A 61 -5.48 11.41 -4.69
CA ASP A 61 -6.68 10.73 -4.20
C ASP A 61 -6.39 9.34 -3.63
N LEU A 62 -5.26 8.76 -3.96
CA LEU A 62 -4.88 7.41 -3.53
C LEU A 62 -3.98 7.45 -2.30
N GLY A 63 -2.92 8.21 -2.35
CA GLY A 63 -1.96 8.28 -1.26
C GLY A 63 -0.54 8.34 -1.76
N THR A 64 0.38 8.03 -0.88
CA THR A 64 1.81 8.17 -1.13
C THR A 64 2.51 6.84 -0.96
N PHE A 65 3.38 6.51 -1.91
CA PHE A 65 4.25 5.34 -1.86
C PHE A 65 5.69 5.80 -1.69
N GLN A 66 6.42 5.17 -0.81
CA GLN A 66 7.83 5.47 -0.60
C GLN A 66 8.57 4.25 -0.09
N ILE A 67 9.87 4.23 -0.29
CA ILE A 67 10.72 3.17 0.20
C ILE A 67 11.36 3.62 1.50
N THR A 68 11.38 2.73 2.50
CA THR A 68 12.16 2.91 3.72
C THR A 68 13.17 1.79 3.82
N LEU A 69 14.31 2.10 4.43
CA LEU A 69 15.37 1.13 4.65
C LEU A 69 15.29 0.58 6.06
N GLN A 70 15.57 -0.71 6.17
CA GLN A 70 15.77 -1.38 7.45
C GLN A 70 17.25 -1.66 7.58
N GLY A 71 17.82 -1.35 8.74
CA GLY A 71 19.23 -1.56 8.92
C GLY A 71 19.63 -1.65 10.37
N LEU A 72 20.90 -1.97 10.56
CA LEU A 72 21.53 -1.96 11.87
C LEU A 72 22.10 -0.57 12.13
N PRO A 73 22.02 -0.10 13.38
CA PRO A 73 22.68 1.17 13.72
C PRO A 73 24.19 1.05 13.60
N ALA A 74 24.82 2.14 13.24
CA ALA A 74 26.28 2.28 13.24
C ALA A 74 26.71 3.11 14.44
N ASN A 75 27.95 2.91 14.89
CA ASN A 75 28.49 3.64 16.05
C ASN A 75 28.78 5.09 15.72
N SER A 76 29.01 5.39 14.46
CA SER A 76 29.24 6.76 13.98
C SER A 76 28.72 6.90 12.56
N PRO A 77 28.48 8.14 12.07
CA PRO A 77 28.07 8.34 10.68
C PRO A 77 29.08 7.79 9.68
N ASP A 78 30.36 7.79 9.99
CA ASP A 78 31.40 7.30 9.09
C ASP A 78 31.36 5.77 8.95
N ASP A 79 30.84 5.08 9.95
CA ASP A 79 30.71 3.62 9.94
C ASP A 79 29.43 3.15 9.24
N LEU A 80 28.53 4.07 8.92
CA LEU A 80 27.28 3.75 8.26
C LEU A 80 27.52 3.47 6.78
N GLY A 81 27.14 2.29 6.31
CA GLY A 81 27.34 1.89 4.92
C GLY A 81 26.41 0.77 4.52
N LYS A 82 26.64 0.22 3.33
CA LYS A 82 25.80 -0.84 2.76
C LYS A 82 25.65 -2.05 3.69
N SER A 83 26.65 -2.37 4.46
CA SER A 83 26.59 -3.51 5.40
C SER A 83 25.57 -3.31 6.51
N ASN A 84 25.16 -2.06 6.78
CA ASN A 84 24.13 -1.75 7.77
C ASN A 84 22.73 -1.91 7.22
N ILE A 85 22.55 -2.01 5.91
CA ILE A 85 21.25 -2.12 5.28
C ILE A 85 20.84 -3.59 5.23
N LYS A 86 19.77 -3.95 5.93
CA LYS A 86 19.24 -5.32 5.94
C LYS A 86 18.18 -5.54 4.88
N GLY A 87 17.55 -4.50 4.43
CA GLY A 87 16.51 -4.61 3.44
C GLY A 87 15.76 -3.30 3.25
N ALA A 88 14.75 -3.36 2.41
CA ALA A 88 13.91 -2.21 2.13
C ALA A 88 12.45 -2.63 2.15
N LYS A 89 11.59 -1.68 2.45
CA LYS A 89 10.13 -1.86 2.41
C LYS A 89 9.49 -0.76 1.61
N ILE A 90 8.41 -1.10 0.93
CA ILE A 90 7.53 -0.12 0.34
C ILE A 90 6.47 0.23 1.38
N ILE A 91 6.34 1.51 1.69
CA ILE A 91 5.32 2.00 2.61
C ILE A 91 4.27 2.73 1.79
N TYR A 92 3.00 2.40 2.07
CA TYR A 92 1.85 3.10 1.53
C TYR A 92 1.20 3.92 2.64
N LYS A 93 1.06 5.22 2.39
CA LYS A 93 0.32 6.12 3.29
C LYS A 93 -0.94 6.55 2.57
N PRO A 94 -2.12 6.21 3.08
CA PRO A 94 -3.36 6.58 2.42
C PRO A 94 -3.55 8.10 2.38
N SER A 95 -4.23 8.57 1.33
CA SER A 95 -4.63 9.95 1.21
C SER A 95 -5.72 10.30 2.23
N ARG A 96 -6.04 11.58 2.32
CA ARG A 96 -7.14 12.04 3.17
C ARG A 96 -8.46 11.37 2.77
N ASP A 97 -8.72 11.26 1.47
CA ASP A 97 -9.95 10.64 0.97
C ASP A 97 -9.99 9.15 1.28
N MET A 98 -8.85 8.45 1.13
CA MET A 98 -8.78 7.04 1.49
C MET A 98 -8.95 6.82 2.99
N LYS A 99 -8.42 7.72 3.82
CA LYS A 99 -8.59 7.64 5.27
C LYS A 99 -10.04 7.83 5.69
N SER A 100 -10.82 8.58 4.92
CA SER A 100 -12.23 8.81 5.24
C SER A 100 -13.03 7.50 5.23
N THR A 101 -12.59 6.50 4.48
CA THR A 101 -13.20 5.18 4.46
C THR A 101 -13.21 4.53 5.84
N LEU A 102 -12.18 4.80 6.65
CA LEU A 102 -12.07 4.23 7.99
C LEU A 102 -13.19 4.70 8.91
N ARG A 103 -13.73 5.89 8.67
CA ARG A 103 -14.84 6.44 9.45
C ARG A 103 -16.18 5.80 9.09
N GLN A 104 -16.26 5.16 7.93
CA GLN A 104 -17.46 4.50 7.44
C GLN A 104 -17.55 3.03 7.85
N LEU A 105 -16.49 2.52 8.46
CA LEU A 105 -16.45 1.12 8.88
C LEU A 105 -17.39 0.88 10.05
N THR A 106 -18.06 -0.26 10.01
CA THR A 106 -18.85 -0.76 11.14
C THR A 106 -18.17 -1.99 11.70
N TYR A 107 -18.30 -2.17 12.99
CA TYR A 107 -17.61 -3.25 13.69
C TYR A 107 -18.63 -4.24 14.23
N LYS A 108 -18.35 -5.52 13.99
CA LYS A 108 -19.17 -6.61 14.50
C LYS A 108 -18.34 -7.51 15.38
N ARG A 109 -18.97 -8.05 16.40
CA ARG A 109 -18.39 -9.15 17.15
C ARG A 109 -18.73 -10.44 16.42
N ILE A 110 -17.70 -11.20 16.04
CA ILE A 110 -17.86 -12.50 15.39
C ILE A 110 -17.58 -13.58 16.42
N ARG A 111 -18.52 -14.50 16.52
CA ARG A 111 -18.41 -15.62 17.46
C ARG A 111 -18.01 -16.89 16.75
#